data_e1c730dbb01c3183225e2245deac8f39
#
_entry.id   e1c730dbb01c3183225e2245deac8f39
#
_cell.length_a   1.000
_cell.length_b   1.000
_cell.length_c   1.000
_cell.angle_alpha   90.00
_cell.angle_beta   90.00
_cell.angle_gamma   90.00
#
_symmetry.space_group_name_H-M   'P 1'
#
loop_
_entity.id
_entity.type
_entity.pdbx_description
1 polymer ?
#
loop_
_entity_poly.entity_id
_entity_poly.type
_entity_poly.pdbx_seq_one_letter_code
_entity_poly.pdbx_strand_id
1 'polypeptide(L)'
;MSVSRARGKLEAALEQFHIANLVKGAKAIDVGASTGGFTEALLAHGAASVVAVDVGHGQLHSSLRDDPRVTSLEGVDWKRLSLAIAEGPFDFFTVDVSFVAARNMLRGLAFRLRPGAEGVVLVKPQFELPDRKLKAAGADMAALRREAVDKVRTRGEGLGFTLVDDFDSPVAGASGTIEVLARLRFDGRPASLPSPGEQRGHKPRAGAGAQPGAPDALRWFAIVAPGLEEAARHEVEALPDTSAIDVELGGVSWTGPVASGYRANLWLRIATRVLARVGDVEAREFGKLRRRAERLPWTRFVPRGAAIAVRASATRCRLYHTGALAEAAVLAIADAVPGVHACAPDEEPAITLMVRGVQDRFTFSADASGERLHRRGARVETGDAPLRETLAAGLLALAGWTPGAALCDPMCGAGTIVIEAAMQAAGRAPGTERRFAIESWPVLAEPAIARAVAQLRAQAEAGAAAAPAPIVASDRDPRTIDSARRNAERGGVASLVTFACRDAADVRPPAPTGLVITNPPYGHRLGDARAAARGYRDLGGVLRAHFRGWRVAIVAPARLDVARAMGLRSAKQFSLRNGGLPIVLHVDTLP
;
A
#
# COMPACT_ATOMS: atom_id res chain seq x y z
N MET A 1 -18.71 0.15 40.01
CA MET A 1 -19.00 1.19 39.01
C MET A 1 -18.50 0.69 37.67
N SER A 2 -19.25 0.90 36.58
CA SER A 2 -18.81 0.46 35.25
C SER A 2 -17.56 1.22 34.79
N VAL A 3 -16.62 0.54 34.17
CA VAL A 3 -15.33 1.09 33.70
C VAL A 3 -15.53 2.11 32.58
N SER A 4 -16.62 1.99 31.79
CA SER A 4 -16.81 2.83 30.59
C SER A 4 -18.27 2.83 30.11
N ARG A 5 -18.70 3.95 29.46
CA ARG A 5 -19.99 4.05 28.76
C ARG A 5 -20.14 3.03 27.62
N ALA A 6 -19.03 2.54 27.07
CA ALA A 6 -19.03 1.53 26.01
C ALA A 6 -19.65 0.22 26.47
N ARG A 7 -19.53 -0.14 27.76
CA ARG A 7 -20.15 -1.35 28.33
C ARG A 7 -21.64 -1.44 28.01
N GLY A 8 -22.40 -0.36 28.28
CA GLY A 8 -23.84 -0.34 28.01
C GLY A 8 -24.23 -0.54 26.54
N LYS A 9 -23.34 -0.20 25.59
CA LYS A 9 -23.60 -0.49 24.16
C LYS A 9 -23.56 -1.97 23.86
N LEU A 10 -22.55 -2.69 24.38
CA LEU A 10 -22.45 -4.12 24.17
C LEU A 10 -23.56 -4.87 24.90
N GLU A 11 -23.89 -4.46 26.15
CA GLU A 11 -25.01 -5.05 26.89
C GLU A 11 -26.32 -4.91 26.10
N ALA A 12 -26.62 -3.73 25.55
CA ALA A 12 -27.78 -3.51 24.69
C ALA A 12 -27.77 -4.41 23.44
N ALA A 13 -26.60 -4.62 22.83
CA ALA A 13 -26.48 -5.51 21.67
C ALA A 13 -26.70 -6.98 22.05
N LEU A 14 -26.14 -7.43 23.16
CA LEU A 14 -26.31 -8.81 23.60
C LEU A 14 -27.77 -9.13 23.96
N GLU A 15 -28.48 -8.15 24.53
CA GLU A 15 -29.91 -8.26 24.85
C GLU A 15 -30.77 -8.21 23.57
N GLN A 16 -30.63 -7.18 22.76
CA GLN A 16 -31.47 -6.96 21.56
C GLN A 16 -31.30 -8.07 20.52
N PHE A 17 -30.08 -8.55 20.32
CA PHE A 17 -29.83 -9.66 19.39
C PHE A 17 -30.06 -11.05 20.00
N HIS A 18 -30.40 -11.15 21.28
CA HIS A 18 -30.57 -12.41 22.02
C HIS A 18 -29.37 -13.36 21.94
N ILE A 19 -28.15 -12.81 22.04
CA ILE A 19 -26.89 -13.56 21.86
C ILE A 19 -26.02 -13.64 23.13
N ALA A 20 -26.51 -13.25 24.28
CA ALA A 20 -25.77 -13.33 25.53
C ALA A 20 -25.30 -14.78 25.85
N ASN A 21 -26.07 -15.80 25.45
CA ASN A 21 -25.73 -17.21 25.59
C ASN A 21 -24.49 -17.62 24.77
N LEU A 22 -24.16 -16.92 23.67
CA LEU A 22 -22.98 -17.19 22.83
C LEU A 22 -21.68 -16.69 23.49
N VAL A 23 -21.78 -15.76 24.43
CA VAL A 23 -20.65 -15.24 25.19
C VAL A 23 -20.24 -16.17 26.31
N LYS A 24 -21.21 -16.90 26.89
CA LYS A 24 -20.95 -17.79 28.02
C LYS A 24 -20.00 -18.94 27.67
N GLY A 25 -18.84 -18.99 28.32
CA GLY A 25 -17.79 -19.97 28.05
C GLY A 25 -16.97 -19.70 26.77
N ALA A 26 -17.25 -18.62 26.07
CA ALA A 26 -16.56 -18.28 24.83
C ALA A 26 -15.12 -17.78 25.08
N LYS A 27 -14.22 -18.15 24.17
CA LYS A 27 -12.94 -17.46 23.99
C LYS A 27 -13.21 -16.26 23.08
N ALA A 28 -13.15 -15.04 23.62
CA ALA A 28 -13.53 -13.83 22.92
C ALA A 28 -12.31 -12.96 22.55
N ILE A 29 -12.49 -12.13 21.51
CA ILE A 29 -11.53 -11.08 21.16
C ILE A 29 -12.26 -9.73 21.09
N ASP A 30 -11.70 -8.72 21.77
CA ASP A 30 -12.19 -7.34 21.80
C ASP A 30 -11.21 -6.42 21.07
N VAL A 31 -11.59 -5.92 19.90
CA VAL A 31 -10.75 -5.08 19.03
C VAL A 31 -11.12 -3.61 19.22
N GLY A 32 -10.19 -2.82 19.75
CA GLY A 32 -10.41 -1.44 20.18
C GLY A 32 -10.87 -1.38 21.63
N ALA A 33 -10.26 -2.18 22.49
CA ALA A 33 -10.68 -2.35 23.89
C ALA A 33 -10.66 -1.04 24.70
N SER A 34 -9.75 -0.09 24.40
CA SER A 34 -9.62 1.20 25.08
C SER A 34 -9.60 1.03 26.62
N THR A 35 -10.52 1.65 27.34
CA THR A 35 -10.64 1.49 28.82
C THR A 35 -11.20 0.14 29.27
N GLY A 36 -11.71 -0.69 28.34
CA GLY A 36 -12.16 -2.06 28.61
C GLY A 36 -13.68 -2.24 28.75
N GLY A 37 -14.48 -1.30 28.24
CA GLY A 37 -15.95 -1.40 28.41
C GLY A 37 -16.56 -2.64 27.78
N PHE A 38 -16.15 -3.03 26.57
CA PHE A 38 -16.62 -4.26 25.93
C PHE A 38 -16.01 -5.50 26.59
N THR A 39 -14.73 -5.46 26.93
CA THR A 39 -14.06 -6.52 27.72
C THR A 39 -14.79 -6.79 29.04
N GLU A 40 -15.17 -5.75 29.79
CA GLU A 40 -15.93 -5.88 31.05
C GLU A 40 -17.30 -6.55 30.84
N ALA A 41 -18.03 -6.15 29.80
CA ALA A 41 -19.31 -6.76 29.45
C ALA A 41 -19.17 -8.24 29.08
N LEU A 42 -18.16 -8.59 28.25
CA LEU A 42 -17.90 -10.00 27.89
C LEU A 42 -17.61 -10.86 29.12
N LEU A 43 -16.78 -10.39 30.04
CA LEU A 43 -16.49 -11.10 31.30
C LEU A 43 -17.72 -11.23 32.19
N ALA A 44 -18.57 -10.18 32.27
CA ALA A 44 -19.81 -10.20 33.05
C ALA A 44 -20.82 -11.22 32.51
N HIS A 45 -20.85 -11.44 31.19
CA HIS A 45 -21.67 -12.44 30.52
C HIS A 45 -21.01 -13.83 30.45
N GLY A 46 -19.91 -14.04 31.19
CA GLY A 46 -19.31 -15.34 31.40
C GLY A 46 -18.36 -15.82 30.29
N ALA A 47 -17.72 -14.92 29.56
CA ALA A 47 -16.63 -15.30 28.65
C ALA A 47 -15.53 -16.05 29.43
N ALA A 48 -15.03 -17.15 28.87
CA ALA A 48 -13.97 -17.95 29.49
C ALA A 48 -12.63 -17.21 29.47
N SER A 49 -12.36 -16.49 28.39
CA SER A 49 -11.21 -15.58 28.25
C SER A 49 -11.48 -14.48 27.22
N VAL A 50 -10.82 -13.32 27.40
CA VAL A 50 -10.91 -12.20 26.49
C VAL A 50 -9.50 -11.73 26.12
N VAL A 51 -9.21 -11.67 24.83
CA VAL A 51 -8.02 -10.99 24.30
C VAL A 51 -8.42 -9.56 23.95
N ALA A 52 -7.99 -8.59 24.75
CA ALA A 52 -8.26 -7.17 24.58
C ALA A 52 -7.15 -6.51 23.77
N VAL A 53 -7.46 -6.01 22.58
CA VAL A 53 -6.49 -5.44 21.62
C VAL A 53 -6.73 -3.96 21.43
N ASP A 54 -5.72 -3.13 21.65
CA ASP A 54 -5.79 -1.70 21.37
C ASP A 54 -4.46 -1.15 20.86
N VAL A 55 -4.53 -0.07 20.03
CA VAL A 55 -3.35 0.68 19.57
C VAL A 55 -2.81 1.63 20.64
N GLY A 56 -3.61 1.97 21.65
CA GLY A 56 -3.23 2.78 22.80
C GLY A 56 -2.37 1.99 23.78
N HIS A 57 -1.71 2.72 24.68
CA HIS A 57 -0.91 2.13 25.77
C HIS A 57 -1.44 2.59 27.12
N GLY A 58 -1.55 1.69 28.08
CA GLY A 58 -1.96 1.98 29.45
C GLY A 58 -3.40 2.48 29.56
N GLN A 59 -4.28 2.12 28.61
CA GLN A 59 -5.67 2.56 28.62
C GLN A 59 -6.59 1.58 29.34
N LEU A 60 -6.31 0.29 29.23
CA LEU A 60 -7.14 -0.74 29.85
C LEU A 60 -7.13 -0.56 31.39
N HIS A 61 -8.32 -0.53 31.98
CA HIS A 61 -8.48 -0.36 33.43
C HIS A 61 -7.71 -1.45 34.20
N SER A 62 -7.08 -1.07 35.33
CA SER A 62 -6.21 -1.97 36.08
C SER A 62 -6.93 -3.26 36.51
N SER A 63 -8.17 -3.17 36.97
CA SER A 63 -8.96 -4.35 37.36
C SER A 63 -9.19 -5.37 36.24
N LEU A 64 -9.21 -4.91 34.96
CA LEU A 64 -9.32 -5.80 33.82
C LEU A 64 -7.96 -6.34 33.39
N ARG A 65 -6.92 -5.52 33.52
CA ARG A 65 -5.55 -5.94 33.23
C ARG A 65 -5.05 -7.02 34.16
N ASP A 66 -5.50 -6.97 35.41
CA ASP A 66 -5.13 -7.91 36.48
C ASP A 66 -6.05 -9.15 36.53
N ASP A 67 -7.13 -9.19 35.72
CA ASP A 67 -8.02 -10.35 35.64
C ASP A 67 -7.33 -11.48 34.86
N PRO A 68 -7.15 -12.68 35.43
CA PRO A 68 -6.46 -13.80 34.79
C PRO A 68 -7.13 -14.29 33.51
N ARG A 69 -8.39 -13.92 33.26
CA ARG A 69 -9.11 -14.24 32.01
C ARG A 69 -8.82 -13.26 30.89
N VAL A 70 -8.12 -12.13 31.16
CA VAL A 70 -7.85 -11.08 30.18
C VAL A 70 -6.40 -11.13 29.73
N THR A 71 -6.20 -11.22 28.42
CA THR A 71 -4.90 -10.99 27.80
C THR A 71 -4.90 -9.61 27.17
N SER A 72 -4.18 -8.66 27.78
CA SER A 72 -4.06 -7.29 27.26
C SER A 72 -2.97 -7.19 26.19
N LEU A 73 -3.34 -6.76 24.99
CA LEU A 73 -2.44 -6.49 23.87
C LEU A 73 -2.53 -5.00 23.49
N GLU A 74 -1.96 -4.15 24.34
CA GLU A 74 -1.89 -2.70 24.13
C GLU A 74 -0.68 -2.32 23.26
N GLY A 75 -0.80 -1.20 22.52
CA GLY A 75 0.22 -0.74 21.59
C GLY A 75 0.30 -1.55 20.30
N VAL A 76 -0.67 -2.40 20.05
CA VAL A 76 -0.69 -3.27 18.90
C VAL A 76 -1.58 -2.68 17.81
N ASP A 77 -0.97 -2.34 16.67
CA ASP A 77 -1.74 -2.02 15.46
C ASP A 77 -2.42 -3.30 14.97
N TRP A 78 -3.75 -3.30 14.95
CA TRP A 78 -4.56 -4.43 14.46
C TRP A 78 -4.10 -4.96 13.09
N LYS A 79 -3.64 -4.09 12.20
CA LYS A 79 -3.12 -4.47 10.88
C LYS A 79 -1.81 -5.27 10.97
N ARG A 80 -1.10 -5.16 12.10
CA ARG A 80 0.15 -5.85 12.40
C ARG A 80 -0.02 -6.99 13.39
N LEU A 81 -1.25 -7.26 13.83
CA LEU A 81 -1.51 -8.37 14.74
C LEU A 81 -1.20 -9.68 13.99
N SER A 82 -0.01 -10.21 14.19
CA SER A 82 0.36 -11.52 13.64
C SER A 82 -0.47 -12.63 14.32
N LEU A 83 -0.65 -13.75 13.63
CA LEU A 83 -1.31 -14.92 14.22
C LEU A 83 -0.60 -15.43 15.48
N ALA A 84 0.68 -15.08 15.66
CA ALA A 84 1.47 -15.46 16.83
C ALA A 84 1.19 -14.61 18.09
N ILE A 85 0.54 -13.44 17.95
CA ILE A 85 0.31 -12.51 19.06
C ILE A 85 -1.07 -12.75 19.72
N ALA A 86 -2.06 -13.16 18.93
CA ALA A 86 -3.38 -13.51 19.45
C ALA A 86 -3.73 -14.94 19.03
N GLU A 87 -3.60 -15.87 19.95
CA GLU A 87 -3.92 -17.28 19.72
C GLU A 87 -5.43 -17.45 19.53
N GLY A 88 -5.85 -17.66 18.27
CA GLY A 88 -7.20 -18.14 17.93
C GLY A 88 -7.28 -19.68 17.97
N PRO A 89 -8.39 -20.26 17.53
CA PRO A 89 -9.58 -19.57 17.05
C PRO A 89 -10.45 -19.01 18.19
N PHE A 90 -11.14 -17.87 17.90
CA PHE A 90 -12.09 -17.27 18.83
C PHE A 90 -13.53 -17.65 18.48
N ASP A 91 -14.37 -17.67 19.50
CA ASP A 91 -15.78 -18.03 19.44
C ASP A 91 -16.68 -16.81 19.27
N PHE A 92 -16.25 -15.71 19.87
CA PHE A 92 -16.97 -14.45 19.86
C PHE A 92 -16.00 -13.28 19.62
N PHE A 93 -16.50 -12.21 18.98
CA PHE A 93 -15.67 -11.03 18.72
C PHE A 93 -16.45 -9.74 18.91
N THR A 94 -15.73 -8.70 19.32
CA THR A 94 -16.23 -7.32 19.36
C THR A 94 -15.30 -6.38 18.63
N VAL A 95 -15.86 -5.31 18.02
CA VAL A 95 -15.10 -4.26 17.36
C VAL A 95 -15.67 -2.91 17.75
N ASP A 96 -14.89 -2.11 18.50
CA ASP A 96 -15.19 -0.72 18.83
C ASP A 96 -13.96 0.16 18.55
N VAL A 97 -13.67 0.39 17.29
CA VAL A 97 -12.51 1.21 16.88
C VAL A 97 -12.90 2.66 16.60
N SER A 98 -11.98 3.57 16.90
CA SER A 98 -12.09 4.99 16.59
C SER A 98 -10.98 5.42 15.63
N PHE A 99 -11.26 6.43 14.79
CA PHE A 99 -10.35 6.97 13.77
C PHE A 99 -10.02 6.03 12.60
N VAL A 100 -10.59 4.83 12.59
CA VAL A 100 -10.44 3.82 11.52
C VAL A 100 -11.81 3.21 11.24
N ALA A 101 -12.09 2.87 9.98
CA ALA A 101 -13.32 2.16 9.62
C ALA A 101 -13.32 0.73 10.21
N ALA A 102 -14.40 0.35 10.90
CA ALA A 102 -14.54 -0.97 11.53
C ALA A 102 -14.46 -2.11 10.51
N ARG A 103 -14.95 -1.89 9.27
CA ARG A 103 -14.83 -2.88 8.18
C ARG A 103 -13.39 -3.30 7.88
N ASN A 104 -12.38 -2.49 8.21
CA ASN A 104 -10.98 -2.83 8.00
C ASN A 104 -10.46 -3.87 9.00
N MET A 105 -11.17 -4.07 10.12
CA MET A 105 -10.83 -5.07 11.14
C MET A 105 -11.23 -6.48 10.72
N LEU A 106 -12.28 -6.62 9.89
CA LEU A 106 -12.87 -7.90 9.51
C LEU A 106 -11.87 -8.85 8.85
N ARG A 107 -10.94 -8.36 8.03
CA ARG A 107 -9.92 -9.23 7.41
C ARG A 107 -9.06 -9.92 8.47
N GLY A 108 -8.59 -9.20 9.46
CA GLY A 108 -7.79 -9.77 10.54
C GLY A 108 -8.58 -10.79 11.40
N LEU A 109 -9.87 -10.54 11.61
CA LEU A 109 -10.78 -11.45 12.31
C LEU A 109 -11.01 -12.74 11.53
N ALA A 110 -11.21 -12.68 10.18
CA ALA A 110 -11.44 -13.86 9.34
C ALA A 110 -10.35 -14.95 9.47
N PHE A 111 -9.15 -14.60 9.91
CA PHE A 111 -8.05 -15.55 10.13
C PHE A 111 -7.97 -16.08 11.56
N ARG A 112 -8.80 -15.56 12.47
CA ARG A 112 -8.73 -15.87 13.92
C ARG A 112 -10.02 -16.43 14.49
N LEU A 113 -11.10 -16.37 13.73
CA LEU A 113 -12.40 -16.87 14.13
C LEU A 113 -12.59 -18.32 13.68
N ARG A 114 -13.32 -19.10 14.47
CA ARG A 114 -13.84 -20.38 13.99
C ARG A 114 -15.05 -20.13 13.08
N PRO A 115 -15.32 -20.99 12.10
CA PRO A 115 -16.60 -20.97 11.39
C PRO A 115 -17.77 -21.08 12.39
N GLY A 116 -18.79 -20.25 12.22
CA GLY A 116 -19.90 -20.12 13.15
C GLY A 116 -19.69 -19.12 14.29
N ALA A 117 -18.49 -18.52 14.43
CA ALA A 117 -18.27 -17.46 15.41
C ALA A 117 -19.15 -16.25 15.12
N GLU A 118 -19.71 -15.66 16.16
CA GLU A 118 -20.53 -14.45 16.05
C GLU A 118 -19.90 -13.27 16.81
N GLY A 119 -20.36 -12.06 16.51
CA GLY A 119 -19.86 -10.89 17.22
C GLY A 119 -20.60 -9.61 16.89
N VAL A 120 -20.21 -8.56 17.60
CA VAL A 120 -20.81 -7.23 17.53
C VAL A 120 -19.79 -6.22 17.03
N VAL A 121 -20.14 -5.49 15.98
CA VAL A 121 -19.33 -4.42 15.41
C VAL A 121 -20.04 -3.09 15.64
N LEU A 122 -19.40 -2.15 16.33
CA LEU A 122 -19.89 -0.79 16.46
C LEU A 122 -19.51 0.02 15.22
N VAL A 123 -20.52 0.25 14.38
CA VAL A 123 -20.37 0.99 13.12
C VAL A 123 -20.55 2.47 13.38
N LYS A 124 -19.50 3.24 13.11
CA LYS A 124 -19.46 4.68 13.30
C LYS A 124 -19.47 5.38 11.93
N PRO A 125 -20.58 6.02 11.50
CA PRO A 125 -20.69 6.63 10.17
C PRO A 125 -19.53 7.57 9.84
N GLN A 126 -19.03 8.33 10.82
CA GLN A 126 -17.93 9.28 10.64
C GLN A 126 -16.59 8.63 10.29
N PHE A 127 -16.42 7.33 10.51
CA PHE A 127 -15.21 6.59 10.12
C PHE A 127 -15.42 5.67 8.91
N GLU A 128 -16.70 5.39 8.57
CA GLU A 128 -17.06 4.56 7.42
C GLU A 128 -17.27 5.39 6.15
N LEU A 129 -17.68 6.66 6.29
CA LEU A 129 -18.05 7.56 5.20
C LEU A 129 -17.10 8.75 5.08
N PRO A 130 -16.98 9.34 3.88
CA PRO A 130 -16.20 10.57 3.71
C PRO A 130 -16.85 11.76 4.43
N ASP A 131 -16.05 12.62 5.07
CA ASP A 131 -16.47 13.83 5.79
C ASP A 131 -17.45 14.72 5.02
N ARG A 132 -17.26 14.85 3.69
CA ARG A 132 -18.12 15.68 2.82
C ARG A 132 -19.58 15.24 2.80
N LYS A 133 -19.87 13.96 3.02
CA LYS A 133 -21.24 13.43 3.08
C LYS A 133 -21.91 13.77 4.41
N LEU A 134 -21.14 13.68 5.49
CA LEU A 134 -21.64 13.95 6.85
C LEU A 134 -21.88 15.43 7.11
N LYS A 135 -21.13 16.32 6.44
CA LYS A 135 -21.21 17.76 6.56
C LYS A 135 -22.11 18.44 5.50
N ALA A 136 -22.73 17.65 4.62
CA ALA A 136 -23.63 18.20 3.60
C ALA A 136 -24.90 18.80 4.26
N ALA A 137 -25.28 20.01 3.82
CA ALA A 137 -26.52 20.64 4.30
C ALA A 137 -27.73 19.76 3.97
N GLY A 138 -28.56 19.47 4.97
CA GLY A 138 -29.72 18.59 4.81
C GLY A 138 -29.41 17.09 4.72
N ALA A 139 -28.23 16.64 5.17
CA ALA A 139 -27.87 15.24 5.16
C ALA A 139 -28.84 14.38 5.98
N ASP A 140 -29.43 13.36 5.34
CA ASP A 140 -30.25 12.37 6.03
C ASP A 140 -29.33 11.42 6.82
N MET A 141 -29.24 11.65 8.13
CA MET A 141 -28.40 10.86 9.02
C MET A 141 -28.84 9.39 9.12
N ALA A 142 -30.13 9.08 8.94
CA ALA A 142 -30.60 7.70 8.92
C ALA A 142 -30.12 6.97 7.65
N ALA A 143 -30.19 7.64 6.49
CA ALA A 143 -29.65 7.10 5.24
C ALA A 143 -28.13 6.91 5.32
N LEU A 144 -27.41 7.82 5.95
CA LEU A 144 -25.95 7.72 6.13
C LEU A 144 -25.56 6.57 7.06
N ARG A 145 -26.32 6.31 8.13
CA ARG A 145 -26.10 5.12 8.98
C ARG A 145 -26.30 3.82 8.19
N ARG A 146 -27.39 3.71 7.42
CA ARG A 146 -27.62 2.56 6.52
C ARG A 146 -26.47 2.38 5.52
N GLU A 147 -26.01 3.46 4.89
CA GLU A 147 -24.85 3.39 3.97
C GLU A 147 -23.58 2.91 4.67
N ALA A 148 -23.35 3.32 5.91
CA ALA A 148 -22.19 2.89 6.70
C ALA A 148 -22.26 1.38 7.01
N VAL A 149 -23.43 0.89 7.41
CA VAL A 149 -23.67 -0.56 7.65
C VAL A 149 -23.51 -1.35 6.34
N ASP A 150 -24.04 -0.88 5.21
CA ASP A 150 -23.88 -1.53 3.91
C ASP A 150 -22.41 -1.68 3.50
N LYS A 151 -21.54 -0.74 3.84
CA LYS A 151 -20.11 -0.87 3.60
C LYS A 151 -19.46 -1.94 4.45
N VAL A 152 -19.87 -2.07 5.71
CA VAL A 152 -19.39 -3.14 6.60
C VAL A 152 -19.89 -4.48 6.09
N ARG A 153 -21.18 -4.59 5.71
CA ARG A 153 -21.78 -5.79 5.11
C ARG A 153 -21.05 -6.23 3.85
N THR A 154 -20.95 -5.36 2.84
CA THR A 154 -20.28 -5.68 1.57
C THR A 154 -18.83 -6.12 1.76
N ARG A 155 -18.11 -5.47 2.69
CA ARG A 155 -16.74 -5.87 3.02
C ARG A 155 -16.70 -7.21 3.72
N GLY A 156 -17.64 -7.46 4.63
CA GLY A 156 -17.77 -8.70 5.39
C GLY A 156 -18.06 -9.90 4.50
N GLU A 157 -19.03 -9.79 3.59
CA GLU A 157 -19.40 -10.84 2.63
C GLU A 157 -18.20 -11.36 1.83
N GLY A 158 -17.36 -10.45 1.33
CA GLY A 158 -16.11 -10.81 0.62
C GLY A 158 -15.05 -11.48 1.50
N LEU A 159 -15.27 -11.55 2.81
CA LEU A 159 -14.36 -12.14 3.79
C LEU A 159 -14.97 -13.35 4.52
N GLY A 160 -16.19 -13.74 4.15
CA GLY A 160 -16.91 -14.86 4.75
C GLY A 160 -17.71 -14.51 6.00
N PHE A 161 -18.11 -13.24 6.15
CA PHE A 161 -19.05 -12.82 7.19
C PHE A 161 -20.43 -12.56 6.60
N THR A 162 -21.47 -12.90 7.35
CA THR A 162 -22.85 -12.53 7.08
C THR A 162 -23.31 -11.50 8.11
N LEU A 163 -23.85 -10.35 7.66
CA LEU A 163 -24.60 -9.44 8.54
C LEU A 163 -25.94 -10.11 8.89
N VAL A 164 -26.16 -10.38 10.17
CA VAL A 164 -27.35 -11.06 10.66
C VAL A 164 -28.44 -10.05 11.02
N ASP A 165 -28.06 -8.97 11.70
CA ASP A 165 -28.97 -7.93 12.17
C ASP A 165 -28.22 -6.65 12.51
N ASP A 166 -28.93 -5.50 12.58
CA ASP A 166 -28.35 -4.25 13.05
C ASP A 166 -29.43 -3.31 13.63
N PHE A 167 -29.02 -2.43 14.56
CA PHE A 167 -29.89 -1.39 15.10
C PHE A 167 -29.11 -0.17 15.60
N ASP A 168 -29.78 0.97 15.71
CA ASP A 168 -29.19 2.22 16.22
C ASP A 168 -28.85 2.05 17.71
N SER A 169 -27.63 2.36 18.10
CA SER A 169 -27.17 2.27 19.50
C SER A 169 -28.01 3.18 20.41
N PRO A 170 -28.57 2.64 21.50
CA PRO A 170 -29.32 3.45 22.47
C PRO A 170 -28.39 4.40 23.26
N VAL A 171 -27.08 4.15 23.23
CA VAL A 171 -26.05 4.96 23.88
C VAL A 171 -25.32 5.77 22.83
N ALA A 172 -25.47 7.10 22.86
CA ALA A 172 -24.79 7.99 21.92
C ALA A 172 -23.26 7.95 22.06
N GLY A 173 -22.56 8.16 20.94
CA GLY A 173 -21.11 8.32 20.91
C GLY A 173 -20.62 9.56 21.66
N ALA A 174 -19.30 9.70 21.80
CA ALA A 174 -18.67 10.81 22.55
C ALA A 174 -19.00 12.21 22.00
N SER A 175 -19.31 12.32 20.71
CA SER A 175 -19.72 13.54 20.01
C SER A 175 -21.24 13.72 19.89
N GLY A 176 -22.04 12.90 20.61
CA GLY A 176 -23.50 12.90 20.49
C GLY A 176 -24.04 12.26 19.21
N THR A 177 -23.19 11.64 18.39
CA THR A 177 -23.59 10.93 17.17
C THR A 177 -24.21 9.58 17.51
N ILE A 178 -25.30 9.21 16.80
CA ILE A 178 -25.88 7.88 16.87
C ILE A 178 -25.01 6.94 16.06
N GLU A 179 -24.54 5.87 16.68
CA GLU A 179 -23.75 4.79 16.10
C GLU A 179 -24.66 3.58 15.88
N VAL A 180 -24.23 2.61 15.06
CA VAL A 180 -25.02 1.41 14.79
C VAL A 180 -24.31 0.19 15.33
N LEU A 181 -25.04 -0.67 16.06
CA LEU A 181 -24.60 -1.98 16.50
C LEU A 181 -24.99 -3.01 15.44
N ALA A 182 -24.00 -3.69 14.87
CA ALA A 182 -24.19 -4.68 13.81
C ALA A 182 -23.75 -6.06 14.31
N ARG A 183 -24.64 -7.06 14.22
CA ARG A 183 -24.35 -8.47 14.49
C ARG A 183 -23.82 -9.13 13.23
N LEU A 184 -22.61 -9.68 13.29
CA LEU A 184 -22.01 -10.44 12.20
C LEU A 184 -21.75 -11.89 12.64
N ARG A 185 -21.97 -12.82 11.70
CA ARG A 185 -21.58 -14.23 11.84
C ARG A 185 -20.48 -14.53 10.82
N PHE A 186 -19.45 -15.23 11.27
CA PHE A 186 -18.38 -15.71 10.40
C PHE A 186 -18.70 -17.13 9.92
N ASP A 187 -19.06 -17.28 8.65
CA ASP A 187 -19.47 -18.55 8.06
C ASP A 187 -18.28 -19.40 7.60
N GLY A 188 -17.09 -18.83 7.61
CA GLY A 188 -15.88 -19.46 7.17
C GLY A 188 -15.16 -18.67 6.08
N ARG A 189 -13.86 -18.83 6.02
CA ARG A 189 -13.02 -18.08 5.09
C ARG A 189 -13.23 -18.57 3.66
N PRO A 190 -13.51 -17.68 2.67
CA PRO A 190 -13.55 -18.05 1.27
C PRO A 190 -12.22 -18.68 0.83
N ALA A 191 -12.26 -19.76 0.03
CA ALA A 191 -11.08 -20.43 -0.49
C ALA A 191 -10.16 -19.50 -1.33
N SER A 192 -10.72 -18.41 -1.86
CA SER A 192 -9.99 -17.38 -2.61
C SER A 192 -9.19 -16.40 -1.75
N LEU A 193 -9.33 -16.42 -0.42
CA LEU A 193 -8.56 -15.60 0.51
C LEU A 193 -7.27 -16.33 0.91
N PRO A 194 -6.08 -15.90 0.41
CA PRO A 194 -4.82 -16.53 0.81
C PRO A 194 -4.61 -16.36 2.31
N SER A 195 -4.25 -17.46 2.99
CA SER A 195 -3.88 -17.46 4.41
C SER A 195 -2.70 -16.55 4.66
N PRO A 196 -2.69 -15.77 5.76
CA PRO A 196 -1.48 -15.08 6.22
C PRO A 196 -0.36 -16.05 6.63
N GLY A 197 -0.59 -17.36 6.60
CA GLY A 197 0.30 -18.40 7.09
C GLY A 197 0.64 -19.52 6.10
N GLU A 198 0.17 -19.49 4.86
CA GLU A 198 0.66 -20.42 3.80
C GLU A 198 2.01 -19.99 3.21
N GLN A 199 2.57 -18.89 3.68
CA GLN A 199 3.99 -18.64 3.59
C GLN A 199 4.67 -19.46 4.69
N ARG A 200 5.36 -20.52 4.26
CA ARG A 200 6.12 -21.46 5.08
C ARG A 200 6.87 -20.76 6.21
N GLY A 201 6.60 -21.22 7.42
CA GLY A 201 7.22 -21.02 8.71
C GLY A 201 8.43 -20.11 8.79
N HIS A 202 8.20 -18.86 9.18
CA HIS A 202 9.15 -18.11 9.98
C HIS A 202 8.42 -17.64 11.23
N LYS A 203 8.70 -18.30 12.36
CA LYS A 203 8.35 -17.78 13.68
C LYS A 203 8.97 -16.39 13.82
N PRO A 204 8.21 -15.31 14.12
CA PRO A 204 8.82 -14.08 14.58
C PRO A 204 9.46 -14.41 15.95
N ARG A 205 10.78 -14.42 16.01
CA ARG A 205 11.48 -14.38 17.28
C ARG A 205 11.17 -13.05 17.95
N ALA A 206 10.50 -13.10 19.09
CA ALA A 206 10.47 -12.00 20.04
C ALA A 206 11.90 -11.53 20.30
N GLY A 207 12.13 -10.20 20.20
CA GLY A 207 13.25 -9.51 20.81
C GLY A 207 14.61 -10.20 20.71
N ALA A 208 15.00 -10.67 19.54
CA ALA A 208 16.39 -10.98 19.29
C ALA A 208 17.04 -9.68 18.83
N GLY A 209 17.86 -9.11 19.67
CA GLY A 209 18.91 -8.22 19.23
C GLY A 209 19.52 -8.83 17.98
N ALA A 210 19.89 -7.99 17.02
CA ALA A 210 20.49 -8.39 15.78
C ALA A 210 21.41 -9.60 16.00
N GLN A 211 21.00 -10.77 15.46
CA GLN A 211 22.04 -11.74 15.15
C GLN A 211 22.97 -11.02 14.18
N PRO A 212 24.30 -11.15 14.32
CA PRO A 212 25.22 -10.63 13.34
C PRO A 212 24.96 -11.40 12.04
N GLY A 213 23.98 -10.93 11.26
CA GLY A 213 23.94 -11.15 9.84
C GLY A 213 25.23 -10.58 9.27
N ALA A 214 25.66 -11.07 8.09
CA ALA A 214 26.86 -10.61 7.44
C ALA A 214 27.07 -9.10 7.71
N PRO A 215 28.28 -8.64 8.02
CA PRO A 215 28.57 -7.28 8.49
C PRO A 215 28.01 -6.16 7.61
N ASP A 216 27.52 -6.49 6.42
CA ASP A 216 26.99 -5.57 5.40
C ASP A 216 25.46 -5.53 5.28
N ALA A 217 24.70 -6.31 6.04
CA ALA A 217 23.26 -6.33 5.91
C ALA A 217 22.63 -5.00 6.37
N LEU A 218 21.85 -4.39 5.48
CA LEU A 218 21.08 -3.16 5.72
C LEU A 218 19.58 -3.46 5.64
N ARG A 219 18.80 -2.62 6.30
CA ARG A 219 17.35 -2.57 6.13
C ARG A 219 17.02 -1.60 5.01
N TRP A 220 16.36 -2.09 3.99
CA TRP A 220 15.95 -1.34 2.80
C TRP A 220 14.46 -1.04 2.82
N PHE A 221 14.06 -0.02 2.07
CA PHE A 221 12.66 0.33 1.90
C PHE A 221 12.41 0.92 0.51
N ALA A 222 11.60 0.26 -0.30
CA ALA A 222 11.13 0.78 -1.58
C ALA A 222 9.84 1.58 -1.37
N ILE A 223 9.87 2.87 -1.67
CA ILE A 223 8.66 3.71 -1.69
C ILE A 223 7.89 3.42 -2.95
N VAL A 224 6.60 3.12 -2.83
CA VAL A 224 5.69 2.90 -3.96
C VAL A 224 4.44 3.75 -3.88
N ALA A 225 3.72 3.88 -4.99
CA ALA A 225 2.41 4.53 -4.98
C ALA A 225 1.39 3.68 -4.20
N PRO A 226 0.48 4.31 -3.43
CA PRO A 226 -0.55 3.59 -2.69
C PRO A 226 -1.38 2.66 -3.58
N GLY A 227 -1.54 1.41 -3.16
CA GLY A 227 -2.24 0.35 -3.88
C GLY A 227 -1.34 -0.54 -4.74
N LEU A 228 -0.03 -0.23 -4.83
CA LEU A 228 0.96 -1.03 -5.55
C LEU A 228 1.89 -1.81 -4.61
N GLU A 229 1.68 -1.77 -3.31
CA GLU A 229 2.59 -2.36 -2.33
C GLU A 229 2.74 -3.87 -2.53
N GLU A 230 1.65 -4.61 -2.78
CA GLU A 230 1.71 -6.05 -3.02
C GLU A 230 2.39 -6.39 -4.35
N ALA A 231 2.16 -5.60 -5.41
CA ALA A 231 2.83 -5.80 -6.69
C ALA A 231 4.35 -5.55 -6.56
N ALA A 232 4.75 -4.53 -5.81
CA ALA A 232 6.15 -4.24 -5.53
C ALA A 232 6.80 -5.31 -4.62
N ARG A 233 6.05 -5.93 -3.71
CA ARG A 233 6.53 -7.06 -2.91
C ARG A 233 7.00 -8.21 -3.80
N HIS A 234 6.21 -8.57 -4.81
CA HIS A 234 6.62 -9.61 -5.75
C HIS A 234 7.90 -9.25 -6.53
N GLU A 235 8.09 -7.98 -6.90
CA GLU A 235 9.35 -7.54 -7.51
C GLU A 235 10.54 -7.69 -6.55
N VAL A 236 10.37 -7.33 -5.25
CA VAL A 236 11.43 -7.47 -4.25
C VAL A 236 11.72 -8.94 -3.96
N GLU A 237 10.70 -9.80 -3.89
CA GLU A 237 10.86 -11.25 -3.70
C GLU A 237 11.64 -11.93 -4.86
N ALA A 238 11.52 -11.38 -6.07
CA ALA A 238 12.25 -11.87 -7.24
C ALA A 238 13.73 -11.44 -7.24
N LEU A 239 14.11 -10.46 -6.40
CA LEU A 239 15.52 -10.07 -6.28
C LEU A 239 16.28 -11.08 -5.42
N PRO A 240 17.46 -11.54 -5.85
CA PRO A 240 18.32 -12.36 -5.00
C PRO A 240 18.85 -11.54 -3.80
N ASP A 241 19.30 -12.24 -2.76
CA ASP A 241 19.90 -11.68 -1.54
C ASP A 241 18.95 -10.77 -0.74
N THR A 242 17.63 -10.99 -0.85
CA THR A 242 16.61 -10.32 -0.06
C THR A 242 16.03 -11.27 0.99
N SER A 243 15.80 -10.75 2.19
CA SER A 243 15.20 -11.50 3.30
C SER A 243 14.32 -10.58 4.15
N ALA A 244 13.52 -11.13 5.07
CA ALA A 244 12.64 -10.37 5.96
C ALA A 244 11.82 -9.31 5.20
N ILE A 245 11.21 -9.73 4.06
CA ILE A 245 10.41 -8.86 3.22
C ILE A 245 9.06 -8.59 3.89
N ASP A 246 8.70 -7.32 4.05
CA ASP A 246 7.44 -6.91 4.68
C ASP A 246 6.78 -5.76 3.90
N VAL A 247 5.46 -5.81 3.79
CA VAL A 247 4.65 -4.76 3.16
C VAL A 247 4.26 -3.74 4.21
N GLU A 248 4.71 -2.51 4.03
CA GLU A 248 4.41 -1.39 4.90
C GLU A 248 3.54 -0.35 4.18
N LEU A 249 2.96 0.57 4.94
CA LEU A 249 2.22 1.69 4.36
C LEU A 249 3.13 2.54 3.46
N GLY A 250 2.84 2.53 2.15
CA GLY A 250 3.57 3.28 1.13
C GLY A 250 4.83 2.60 0.62
N GLY A 251 5.03 1.29 0.88
CA GLY A 251 6.18 0.58 0.32
C GLY A 251 6.42 -0.82 0.82
N VAL A 252 7.59 -1.32 0.48
CA VAL A 252 8.06 -2.67 0.83
C VAL A 252 9.43 -2.55 1.49
N SER A 253 9.61 -3.17 2.65
CA SER A 253 10.90 -3.28 3.32
C SER A 253 11.51 -4.68 3.16
N TRP A 254 12.82 -4.75 3.18
CA TRP A 254 13.58 -6.00 3.20
C TRP A 254 14.94 -5.81 3.89
N THR A 255 15.60 -6.90 4.18
CA THR A 255 16.99 -6.94 4.65
C THR A 255 17.86 -7.57 3.57
N GLY A 256 19.02 -6.97 3.31
CA GLY A 256 19.98 -7.46 2.33
C GLY A 256 21.28 -6.68 2.36
N PRO A 257 22.32 -7.17 1.68
CA PRO A 257 23.61 -6.47 1.57
C PRO A 257 23.47 -5.13 0.83
N VAL A 258 24.51 -4.28 0.86
CA VAL A 258 24.53 -3.01 0.11
C VAL A 258 24.24 -3.22 -1.37
N ALA A 259 24.76 -4.28 -1.97
CA ALA A 259 24.51 -4.66 -3.36
C ALA A 259 23.03 -4.92 -3.66
N SER A 260 22.25 -5.41 -2.69
CA SER A 260 20.78 -5.62 -2.83
C SER A 260 20.06 -4.28 -3.04
N GLY A 261 20.43 -3.23 -2.31
CA GLY A 261 19.85 -1.89 -2.51
C GLY A 261 20.26 -1.27 -3.85
N TYR A 262 21.49 -1.49 -4.31
CA TYR A 262 21.93 -1.06 -5.63
C TYR A 262 21.16 -1.81 -6.73
N ARG A 263 21.03 -3.13 -6.61
CA ARG A 263 20.21 -3.98 -7.49
C ARG A 263 18.76 -3.49 -7.54
N ALA A 264 18.17 -3.17 -6.39
CA ALA A 264 16.81 -2.66 -6.31
C ALA A 264 16.63 -1.35 -7.12
N ASN A 265 17.60 -0.44 -7.10
CA ASN A 265 17.59 0.76 -7.93
C ASN A 265 17.69 0.46 -9.44
N LEU A 266 18.41 -0.60 -9.82
CA LEU A 266 18.53 -1.00 -11.22
C LEU A 266 17.26 -1.69 -11.73
N TRP A 267 16.67 -2.65 -10.99
CA TRP A 267 15.67 -3.57 -11.50
C TRP A 267 14.24 -3.32 -11.03
N LEU A 268 13.99 -2.66 -9.88
CA LEU A 268 12.61 -2.40 -9.44
C LEU A 268 11.93 -1.40 -10.39
N ARG A 269 10.79 -1.81 -10.92
CA ARG A 269 10.01 -1.04 -11.89
C ARG A 269 8.92 -0.20 -11.23
N ILE A 270 8.33 -0.72 -10.15
CA ILE A 270 7.19 -0.10 -9.45
C ILE A 270 7.67 0.91 -8.41
N ALA A 271 8.85 0.73 -7.84
CA ALA A 271 9.41 1.63 -6.84
C ALA A 271 9.66 3.04 -7.38
N THR A 272 9.29 4.06 -6.60
CA THR A 272 9.59 5.46 -6.90
C THR A 272 10.93 5.91 -6.31
N ARG A 273 11.36 5.25 -5.23
CA ARG A 273 12.65 5.42 -4.52
C ARG A 273 13.01 4.18 -3.74
N VAL A 274 14.29 3.98 -3.54
CA VAL A 274 14.86 3.00 -2.61
C VAL A 274 15.61 3.75 -1.51
N LEU A 275 15.33 3.42 -0.27
CA LEU A 275 15.93 4.01 0.92
C LEU A 275 16.69 2.95 1.71
N ALA A 276 17.86 3.26 2.25
CA ALA A 276 18.46 2.49 3.32
C ALA A 276 18.00 3.05 4.67
N ARG A 277 17.43 2.25 5.54
CA ARG A 277 17.07 2.64 6.90
C ARG A 277 18.32 2.64 7.77
N VAL A 278 18.80 3.83 8.10
CA VAL A 278 19.99 4.04 8.93
C VAL A 278 19.73 3.62 10.37
N GLY A 279 18.56 3.97 10.90
CA GLY A 279 18.14 3.56 12.23
C GLY A 279 16.86 4.25 12.70
N ASP A 280 16.39 3.79 13.86
CA ASP A 280 15.18 4.32 14.51
C ASP A 280 15.56 4.99 15.84
N VAL A 281 14.93 6.14 16.13
CA VAL A 281 15.14 6.91 17.36
C VAL A 281 13.80 7.26 17.97
N GLU A 282 13.58 6.93 19.22
CA GLU A 282 12.42 7.41 19.98
C GLU A 282 12.77 8.69 20.72
N ALA A 283 12.00 9.75 20.52
CA ALA A 283 12.25 11.03 21.18
C ALA A 283 10.97 11.88 21.28
N ARG A 284 10.85 12.62 22.38
CA ARG A 284 9.79 13.61 22.63
C ARG A 284 10.34 15.02 22.81
N GLU A 285 11.66 15.19 22.69
CA GLU A 285 12.42 16.43 22.82
C GLU A 285 13.53 16.47 21.78
N PHE A 286 13.77 17.63 21.15
CA PHE A 286 14.79 17.79 20.09
C PHE A 286 16.20 17.46 20.56
N GLY A 287 16.58 17.87 21.78
CA GLY A 287 17.89 17.54 22.34
C GLY A 287 18.14 16.04 22.52
N LYS A 288 17.07 15.28 22.86
CA LYS A 288 17.12 13.83 22.97
C LYS A 288 17.19 13.16 21.60
N LEU A 289 16.43 13.69 20.63
CA LEU A 289 16.46 13.26 19.23
C LEU A 289 17.88 13.38 18.68
N ARG A 290 18.52 14.58 18.79
CA ARG A 290 19.86 14.87 18.30
C ARG A 290 20.89 13.90 18.91
N ARG A 291 20.99 13.79 20.24
CA ARG A 291 21.94 12.91 20.93
C ARG A 291 21.81 11.43 20.58
N ARG A 292 20.58 10.96 20.29
CA ARG A 292 20.35 9.57 19.88
C ARG A 292 20.63 9.36 18.41
N ALA A 293 20.24 10.31 17.55
CA ALA A 293 20.48 10.26 16.12
C ALA A 293 21.97 10.36 15.77
N GLU A 294 22.77 11.14 16.53
CA GLU A 294 24.23 11.22 16.40
C GLU A 294 24.89 9.83 16.43
N ARG A 295 24.35 8.89 17.22
CA ARG A 295 24.94 7.55 17.41
C ARG A 295 24.63 6.58 16.27
N LEU A 296 23.84 6.99 15.27
CA LEU A 296 23.55 6.15 14.10
C LEU A 296 24.80 6.04 13.20
N PRO A 297 24.93 4.99 12.40
CA PRO A 297 26.15 4.71 11.62
C PRO A 297 26.28 5.59 10.36
N TRP A 298 26.27 6.91 10.53
CA TRP A 298 26.26 7.89 9.45
C TRP A 298 27.45 7.79 8.51
N THR A 299 28.62 7.42 9.01
CA THR A 299 29.87 7.30 8.23
C THR A 299 29.78 6.28 7.09
N ARG A 300 28.81 5.37 7.11
CA ARG A 300 28.57 4.43 6.00
C ARG A 300 27.87 5.11 4.82
N PHE A 301 27.07 6.14 5.09
CA PHE A 301 26.16 6.75 4.13
C PHE A 301 26.60 8.15 3.71
N VAL A 302 27.15 8.94 4.62
CA VAL A 302 27.40 10.36 4.43
C VAL A 302 28.91 10.61 4.32
N PRO A 303 29.39 11.14 3.18
CA PRO A 303 30.78 11.53 3.02
C PRO A 303 31.18 12.68 3.96
N ARG A 304 32.44 12.77 4.36
CA ARG A 304 32.95 13.92 5.10
C ARG A 304 32.84 15.19 4.27
N GLY A 305 32.50 16.30 4.90
CA GLY A 305 32.34 17.59 4.22
C GLY A 305 31.11 17.69 3.30
N ALA A 306 30.22 16.71 3.28
CA ALA A 306 29.10 16.68 2.38
C ALA A 306 28.03 17.72 2.73
N ALA A 307 27.48 18.39 1.71
CA ALA A 307 26.22 19.13 1.79
C ALA A 307 25.05 18.14 1.82
N ILE A 308 24.21 18.18 2.84
CA ILE A 308 23.10 17.26 3.00
C ILE A 308 21.75 17.98 2.97
N ALA A 309 20.78 17.39 2.27
CA ALA A 309 19.39 17.80 2.33
C ALA A 309 18.60 16.83 3.22
N VAL A 310 17.82 17.35 4.18
CA VAL A 310 16.98 16.54 5.05
C VAL A 310 15.51 16.84 4.78
N ARG A 311 14.74 15.81 4.48
CA ARG A 311 13.28 15.88 4.34
C ARG A 311 12.63 15.18 5.52
N ALA A 312 11.90 15.96 6.33
CA ALA A 312 11.24 15.43 7.51
C ALA A 312 9.72 15.38 7.33
N SER A 313 9.10 14.38 7.96
CA SER A 313 7.67 14.26 8.12
C SER A 313 7.37 13.71 9.51
N ALA A 314 6.26 14.15 10.12
CA ALA A 314 5.83 13.68 11.43
C ALA A 314 4.31 13.49 11.46
N THR A 315 3.88 12.34 11.98
CA THR A 315 2.47 12.01 12.15
C THR A 315 2.25 11.50 13.57
N ARG A 316 1.40 12.16 14.33
CA ARG A 316 1.13 11.82 15.74
C ARG A 316 2.39 11.82 16.60
N CYS A 317 3.28 12.79 16.38
CA CYS A 317 4.49 12.99 17.16
C CYS A 317 4.38 14.26 18.00
N ARG A 318 4.99 14.25 19.18
CA ARG A 318 5.17 15.47 19.97
C ARG A 318 6.10 16.46 19.25
N LEU A 319 7.12 15.94 18.58
CA LEU A 319 7.98 16.71 17.68
C LEU A 319 7.36 16.69 16.27
N TYR A 320 6.53 17.67 15.95
CA TYR A 320 5.77 17.73 14.69
C TYR A 320 6.28 18.82 13.72
N HIS A 321 7.10 19.75 14.16
CA HIS A 321 7.68 20.79 13.31
C HIS A 321 8.74 20.20 12.39
N THR A 322 8.41 20.00 11.13
CA THR A 322 9.29 19.32 10.15
C THR A 322 10.58 20.07 9.87
N GLY A 323 10.57 21.42 9.90
CA GLY A 323 11.78 22.23 9.78
C GLY A 323 12.77 22.00 10.93
N ALA A 324 12.27 22.06 12.17
CA ALA A 324 13.11 21.80 13.35
C ALA A 324 13.59 20.33 13.43
N LEU A 325 12.79 19.37 12.93
CA LEU A 325 13.23 17.98 12.79
C LEU A 325 14.38 17.83 11.79
N ALA A 326 14.28 18.53 10.66
CA ALA A 326 15.35 18.52 9.65
C ALA A 326 16.63 19.16 10.19
N GLU A 327 16.53 20.30 10.86
CA GLU A 327 17.67 20.98 11.50
C GLU A 327 18.32 20.11 12.57
N ALA A 328 17.53 19.52 13.47
CA ALA A 328 18.05 18.62 14.51
C ALA A 328 18.76 17.40 13.91
N ALA A 329 18.26 16.89 12.77
CA ALA A 329 18.91 15.79 12.05
C ALA A 329 20.24 16.22 11.42
N VAL A 330 20.29 17.40 10.78
CA VAL A 330 21.54 17.96 10.22
C VAL A 330 22.60 18.10 11.32
N LEU A 331 22.22 18.71 12.45
CA LEU A 331 23.13 18.90 13.59
C LEU A 331 23.65 17.55 14.15
N ALA A 332 22.75 16.54 14.28
CA ALA A 332 23.15 15.22 14.75
C ALA A 332 24.16 14.55 13.81
N ILE A 333 23.99 14.73 12.50
CA ILE A 333 24.86 14.14 11.49
C ILE A 333 26.20 14.90 11.42
N ALA A 334 26.17 16.22 11.54
CA ALA A 334 27.39 17.06 11.60
C ALA A 334 28.24 16.74 12.84
N ASP A 335 27.61 16.42 13.99
CA ASP A 335 28.32 15.96 15.20
C ASP A 335 29.01 14.59 14.96
N ALA A 336 28.38 13.70 14.14
CA ALA A 336 28.89 12.36 13.87
C ALA A 336 29.91 12.29 12.71
N VAL A 337 29.75 13.19 11.70
CA VAL A 337 30.58 13.17 10.48
C VAL A 337 31.18 14.57 10.25
N PRO A 338 32.50 14.73 10.39
CA PRO A 338 33.15 16.04 10.31
C PRO A 338 32.89 16.78 8.99
N GLY A 339 32.59 18.08 9.08
CA GLY A 339 32.46 18.99 7.96
C GLY A 339 31.11 18.91 7.23
N VAL A 340 30.19 18.03 7.65
CA VAL A 340 28.83 17.95 7.09
C VAL A 340 28.08 19.22 7.45
N HIS A 341 27.32 19.76 6.47
CA HIS A 341 26.51 20.96 6.63
C HIS A 341 25.18 20.83 5.89
N ALA A 342 24.23 21.70 6.23
CA ALA A 342 22.98 21.79 5.48
C ALA A 342 23.25 22.31 4.05
N CYS A 343 22.63 21.69 3.06
CA CYS A 343 22.68 22.13 1.66
C CYS A 343 22.08 23.55 1.53
N ALA A 344 22.82 24.47 0.93
CA ALA A 344 22.34 25.81 0.61
C ALA A 344 21.30 25.77 -0.53
N PRO A 345 20.43 26.81 -0.69
CA PRO A 345 19.38 26.82 -1.72
C PRO A 345 19.87 26.68 -3.17
N ASP A 346 21.10 27.13 -3.44
CA ASP A 346 21.81 27.13 -4.72
C ASP A 346 22.81 25.97 -4.88
N GLU A 347 22.90 25.10 -3.88
CA GLU A 347 23.79 23.95 -3.84
C GLU A 347 23.06 22.65 -4.13
N GLU A 348 23.65 21.75 -4.92
CA GLU A 348 23.12 20.40 -5.08
C GLU A 348 23.54 19.52 -3.89
N PRO A 349 22.59 18.89 -3.19
CA PRO A 349 22.92 18.02 -2.07
C PRO A 349 23.69 16.79 -2.53
N ALA A 350 24.82 16.51 -1.91
CA ALA A 350 25.56 15.27 -2.13
C ALA A 350 24.74 14.05 -1.72
N ILE A 351 23.87 14.20 -0.71
CA ILE A 351 22.97 13.16 -0.24
C ILE A 351 21.65 13.76 0.30
N THR A 352 20.55 13.10 0.00
CA THR A 352 19.24 13.39 0.61
C THR A 352 18.95 12.37 1.70
N LEU A 353 18.54 12.85 2.86
CA LEU A 353 18.14 12.04 4.00
C LEU A 353 16.64 12.24 4.27
N MET A 354 15.98 11.20 4.75
CA MET A 354 14.57 11.25 5.11
C MET A 354 14.39 10.91 6.58
N VAL A 355 13.65 11.75 7.30
CA VAL A 355 13.25 11.52 8.69
C VAL A 355 11.73 11.36 8.73
N ARG A 356 11.27 10.17 9.06
CA ARG A 356 9.84 9.87 9.20
C ARG A 356 9.50 9.61 10.65
N GLY A 357 8.81 10.55 11.27
CA GLY A 357 8.25 10.40 12.61
C GLY A 357 6.86 9.79 12.60
N VAL A 358 6.65 8.75 13.39
CA VAL A 358 5.32 8.16 13.65
C VAL A 358 5.27 7.79 15.13
N GLN A 359 4.33 8.38 15.88
CA GLN A 359 4.14 8.10 17.30
C GLN A 359 5.45 8.23 18.11
N ASP A 360 6.12 9.37 17.98
CA ASP A 360 7.39 9.72 18.65
C ASP A 360 8.57 8.80 18.30
N ARG A 361 8.43 7.86 17.35
CA ARG A 361 9.53 7.08 16.78
C ARG A 361 9.91 7.67 15.42
N PHE A 362 11.18 8.01 15.28
CA PHE A 362 11.75 8.65 14.10
C PHE A 362 12.67 7.67 13.38
N THR A 363 12.27 7.28 12.16
CA THR A 363 13.10 6.47 11.27
C THR A 363 13.94 7.39 10.40
N PHE A 364 15.25 7.26 10.50
CA PHE A 364 16.22 7.94 9.66
C PHE A 364 16.58 7.05 8.48
N SER A 365 16.56 7.59 7.28
CA SER A 365 16.84 6.84 6.05
C SER A 365 17.70 7.66 5.09
N ALA A 366 18.65 7.01 4.41
CA ALA A 366 19.43 7.58 3.33
C ALA A 366 18.78 7.24 1.99
N ASP A 367 18.60 8.23 1.12
CA ASP A 367 18.07 8.05 -0.23
C ASP A 367 19.14 7.43 -1.13
N ALA A 368 18.91 6.19 -1.54
CA ALA A 368 19.81 5.45 -2.42
C ALA A 368 19.59 5.79 -3.90
N SER A 369 18.43 6.33 -4.27
CA SER A 369 18.05 6.58 -5.64
C SER A 369 18.50 7.94 -6.18
N GLY A 370 18.43 9.00 -5.36
CA GLY A 370 18.63 10.37 -5.80
C GLY A 370 17.44 10.91 -6.58
N GLU A 371 17.49 10.94 -7.88
CA GLU A 371 16.36 11.27 -8.73
C GLU A 371 15.30 10.16 -8.67
N ARG A 372 14.01 10.52 -8.83
CA ARG A 372 12.91 9.54 -8.76
C ARG A 372 13.03 8.49 -9.86
N LEU A 373 12.79 7.20 -9.51
CA LEU A 373 13.01 6.07 -10.40
C LEU A 373 12.07 6.01 -11.63
N HIS A 374 10.96 6.73 -11.64
CA HIS A 374 10.14 6.84 -12.85
C HIS A 374 10.82 7.63 -13.98
N ARG A 375 11.79 8.49 -13.67
CA ARG A 375 12.59 9.18 -14.67
C ARG A 375 13.69 8.24 -15.16
N ARG A 376 13.38 7.45 -16.19
CA ARG A 376 14.27 6.38 -16.71
C ARG A 376 15.19 6.83 -17.84
N GLY A 377 15.25 8.14 -18.11
CA GLY A 377 16.05 8.72 -19.20
C GLY A 377 15.42 8.62 -20.58
N ALA A 378 14.60 7.61 -20.82
CA ALA A 378 14.04 7.29 -22.13
C ALA A 378 12.92 8.24 -22.60
N ARG A 379 12.18 8.86 -21.65
CA ARG A 379 10.99 9.66 -21.97
C ARG A 379 11.25 11.14 -21.88
N VAL A 380 11.14 11.85 -23.01
CA VAL A 380 11.27 13.31 -23.09
C VAL A 380 9.94 13.97 -23.45
N GLU A 381 9.07 13.29 -24.22
CA GLU A 381 7.80 13.83 -24.67
C GLU A 381 6.63 13.34 -23.83
N THR A 382 5.89 14.26 -23.24
CA THR A 382 4.73 13.97 -22.39
C THR A 382 3.47 14.56 -23.01
N GLY A 383 2.37 13.79 -23.02
CA GLY A 383 1.04 14.31 -23.33
C GLY A 383 0.43 15.11 -22.15
N ASP A 384 -0.81 15.59 -22.32
CA ASP A 384 -1.51 16.44 -21.36
C ASP A 384 -1.76 15.80 -19.96
N ALA A 385 -1.72 14.47 -19.85
CA ALA A 385 -1.91 13.74 -18.59
C ALA A 385 -0.95 12.55 -18.50
N PRO A 386 0.34 12.78 -18.24
CA PRO A 386 1.34 11.74 -18.32
C PRO A 386 1.18 10.67 -17.25
N LEU A 387 1.07 9.42 -17.67
CA LEU A 387 1.20 8.26 -16.82
C LEU A 387 2.68 8.07 -16.44
N ARG A 388 3.01 7.92 -15.15
CA ARG A 388 4.39 7.65 -14.75
C ARG A 388 4.77 6.21 -15.09
N GLU A 389 6.01 5.98 -15.45
CA GLU A 389 6.55 4.66 -15.82
C GLU A 389 6.39 3.64 -14.68
N THR A 390 6.61 4.06 -13.43
CA THR A 390 6.41 3.21 -12.25
C THR A 390 4.94 2.84 -12.03
N LEU A 391 4.00 3.70 -12.42
CA LEU A 391 2.59 3.37 -12.38
C LEU A 391 2.23 2.44 -13.55
N ALA A 392 2.77 2.63 -14.74
CA ALA A 392 2.58 1.74 -15.89
C ALA A 392 3.06 0.30 -15.56
N ALA A 393 4.23 0.17 -14.94
CA ALA A 393 4.72 -1.12 -14.44
C ALA A 393 3.76 -1.76 -13.43
N GLY A 394 3.25 -0.97 -12.48
CA GLY A 394 2.26 -1.41 -11.50
C GLY A 394 0.94 -1.86 -12.15
N LEU A 395 0.46 -1.15 -13.17
CA LEU A 395 -0.74 -1.51 -13.92
C LEU A 395 -0.56 -2.85 -14.66
N LEU A 396 0.59 -3.07 -15.31
CA LEU A 396 0.93 -4.34 -15.97
C LEU A 396 0.95 -5.51 -14.96
N ALA A 397 1.59 -5.30 -13.80
CA ALA A 397 1.65 -6.30 -12.73
C ALA A 397 0.26 -6.63 -12.17
N LEU A 398 -0.57 -5.62 -11.85
CA LEU A 398 -1.93 -5.82 -11.35
C LEU A 398 -2.87 -6.45 -12.40
N ALA A 399 -2.65 -6.15 -13.69
CA ALA A 399 -3.33 -6.81 -14.79
C ALA A 399 -2.87 -8.26 -15.00
N GLY A 400 -1.79 -8.68 -14.31
CA GLY A 400 -1.22 -10.02 -14.44
C GLY A 400 -0.60 -10.29 -15.82
N TRP A 401 -0.07 -9.25 -16.47
CA TRP A 401 0.70 -9.42 -17.70
C TRP A 401 2.09 -9.98 -17.40
N THR A 402 2.56 -10.85 -18.27
CA THR A 402 3.91 -11.42 -18.18
C THR A 402 4.63 -11.25 -19.52
N PRO A 403 5.95 -11.07 -19.54
CA PRO A 403 6.74 -11.14 -20.76
C PRO A 403 6.45 -12.44 -21.54
N GLY A 404 6.18 -12.32 -22.83
CA GLY A 404 5.75 -13.46 -23.66
C GLY A 404 4.24 -13.57 -23.90
N ALA A 405 3.41 -12.80 -23.19
CA ALA A 405 1.99 -12.64 -23.53
C ALA A 405 1.78 -11.45 -24.49
N ALA A 406 0.90 -11.62 -25.49
CA ALA A 406 0.54 -10.53 -26.39
C ALA A 406 -0.10 -9.36 -25.63
N LEU A 407 0.18 -8.13 -26.08
CA LEU A 407 -0.34 -6.91 -25.47
C LEU A 407 -0.88 -5.95 -26.53
N CYS A 408 -2.02 -5.34 -26.27
CA CYS A 408 -2.63 -4.33 -27.11
C CYS A 408 -3.03 -3.10 -26.28
N ASP A 409 -2.54 -1.92 -26.66
CA ASP A 409 -3.02 -0.64 -26.13
C ASP A 409 -3.67 0.17 -27.27
N PRO A 410 -5.01 0.22 -27.32
CA PRO A 410 -5.75 0.90 -28.39
C PRO A 410 -5.81 2.42 -28.26
N MET A 411 -5.29 3.01 -27.17
CA MET A 411 -5.23 4.46 -26.92
C MET A 411 -3.92 4.79 -26.20
N CYS A 412 -2.79 4.44 -26.83
CA CYS A 412 -1.49 4.36 -26.17
C CYS A 412 -0.89 5.72 -25.76
N GLY A 413 -1.42 6.84 -26.27
CA GLY A 413 -0.84 8.14 -26.00
C GLY A 413 0.66 8.16 -26.34
N ALA A 414 1.47 8.72 -25.46
CA ALA A 414 2.94 8.75 -25.63
C ALA A 414 3.64 7.39 -25.46
N GLY A 415 2.88 6.29 -25.37
CA GLY A 415 3.40 4.92 -25.36
C GLY A 415 3.88 4.39 -24.02
N THR A 416 3.61 5.05 -22.90
CA THR A 416 4.21 4.70 -21.59
C THR A 416 4.00 3.23 -21.19
N ILE A 417 2.78 2.67 -21.36
CA ILE A 417 2.47 1.29 -20.97
C ILE A 417 3.19 0.30 -21.87
N VAL A 418 3.11 0.50 -23.20
CA VAL A 418 3.70 -0.44 -24.17
C VAL A 418 5.22 -0.42 -24.16
N ILE A 419 5.83 0.75 -23.93
CA ILE A 419 7.29 0.89 -23.78
C ILE A 419 7.75 0.15 -22.51
N GLU A 420 7.04 0.32 -21.38
CA GLU A 420 7.35 -0.40 -20.16
C GLU A 420 7.21 -1.92 -20.33
N ALA A 421 6.17 -2.38 -21.02
CA ALA A 421 5.99 -3.79 -21.36
C ALA A 421 7.13 -4.31 -22.27
N ALA A 422 7.51 -3.55 -23.29
CA ALA A 422 8.61 -3.90 -24.19
C ALA A 422 9.96 -3.97 -23.46
N MET A 423 10.24 -3.03 -22.55
CA MET A 423 11.43 -3.07 -21.70
C MET A 423 11.44 -4.29 -20.76
N GLN A 424 10.28 -4.70 -20.24
CA GLN A 424 10.16 -5.92 -19.45
C GLN A 424 10.40 -7.18 -20.30
N ALA A 425 9.79 -7.23 -21.50
CA ALA A 425 9.96 -8.33 -22.43
C ALA A 425 11.42 -8.48 -22.90
N ALA A 426 12.14 -7.38 -23.08
CA ALA A 426 13.56 -7.36 -23.42
C ALA A 426 14.48 -7.66 -22.21
N GLY A 427 13.96 -7.88 -21.02
CA GLY A 427 14.77 -8.06 -19.81
C GLY A 427 15.65 -6.86 -19.45
N ARG A 428 15.37 -5.66 -19.99
CA ARG A 428 16.16 -4.45 -19.73
C ARG A 428 15.88 -3.93 -18.33
N ALA A 429 16.93 -3.71 -17.56
CA ALA A 429 16.81 -3.07 -16.26
C ALA A 429 16.42 -1.59 -16.42
N PRO A 430 15.36 -1.11 -15.74
CA PRO A 430 14.89 0.28 -15.93
C PRO A 430 15.86 1.35 -15.44
N GLY A 431 16.85 0.98 -14.63
CA GLY A 431 17.86 1.87 -14.08
C GLY A 431 19.18 1.93 -14.84
N THR A 432 19.31 1.22 -15.98
CA THR A 432 20.58 1.09 -16.71
C THR A 432 21.18 2.45 -17.12
N GLU A 433 20.37 3.37 -17.64
CA GLU A 433 20.82 4.68 -18.13
C GLU A 433 20.98 5.74 -17.02
N ARG A 434 21.02 5.32 -15.75
CA ARG A 434 20.98 6.23 -14.61
C ARG A 434 22.18 6.07 -13.69
N ARG A 435 22.50 7.18 -13.02
CA ARG A 435 23.30 7.16 -11.80
C ARG A 435 22.39 7.24 -10.57
N PHE A 436 22.89 6.71 -9.45
CA PHE A 436 22.13 6.66 -8.20
C PHE A 436 22.87 7.35 -7.07
N ALA A 437 22.15 7.94 -6.13
CA ALA A 437 22.76 8.62 -4.98
C ALA A 437 23.59 7.67 -4.11
N ILE A 438 23.27 6.39 -4.05
CA ILE A 438 24.07 5.38 -3.37
C ILE A 438 25.53 5.33 -3.87
N GLU A 439 25.78 5.73 -5.12
CA GLU A 439 27.14 5.71 -5.71
C GLU A 439 28.12 6.68 -5.00
N SER A 440 27.60 7.68 -4.28
CA SER A 440 28.38 8.60 -3.47
C SER A 440 28.64 8.12 -2.03
N TRP A 441 28.05 7.00 -1.60
CA TRP A 441 28.16 6.57 -0.23
C TRP A 441 29.55 5.97 0.07
N PRO A 442 30.17 6.33 1.22
CA PRO A 442 31.48 5.81 1.58
C PRO A 442 31.57 4.28 1.60
N VAL A 443 30.50 3.59 1.97
CA VAL A 443 30.45 2.12 2.01
C VAL A 443 30.69 1.48 0.64
N LEU A 444 30.43 2.18 -0.49
CA LEU A 444 30.70 1.66 -1.82
C LEU A 444 32.19 1.66 -2.18
N ALA A 445 33.04 2.38 -1.45
CA ALA A 445 34.49 2.34 -1.62
C ALA A 445 35.12 1.02 -1.14
N GLU A 446 34.37 0.19 -0.39
CA GLU A 446 34.82 -1.15 0.02
C GLU A 446 35.00 -2.05 -1.22
N PRO A 447 36.20 -2.65 -1.42
CA PRO A 447 36.53 -3.33 -2.67
C PRO A 447 35.59 -4.48 -3.06
N ALA A 448 35.03 -5.19 -2.07
CA ALA A 448 34.07 -6.26 -2.31
C ALA A 448 32.73 -5.73 -2.82
N ILE A 449 32.24 -4.63 -2.22
CA ILE A 449 30.97 -3.98 -2.59
C ILE A 449 31.13 -3.32 -3.96
N ALA A 450 32.23 -2.60 -4.21
CA ALA A 450 32.52 -1.98 -5.50
C ALA A 450 32.52 -3.00 -6.65
N ARG A 451 33.14 -4.18 -6.46
CA ARG A 451 33.11 -5.25 -7.45
C ARG A 451 31.70 -5.79 -7.70
N ALA A 452 30.93 -6.02 -6.62
CA ALA A 452 29.55 -6.48 -6.75
C ALA A 452 28.68 -5.47 -7.53
N VAL A 453 28.81 -4.20 -7.25
CA VAL A 453 28.09 -3.11 -7.96
C VAL A 453 28.50 -3.04 -9.43
N ALA A 454 29.79 -3.15 -9.76
CA ALA A 454 30.25 -3.18 -11.14
C ALA A 454 29.69 -4.40 -11.93
N GLN A 455 29.61 -5.57 -11.30
CA GLN A 455 28.99 -6.75 -11.89
C GLN A 455 27.48 -6.55 -12.14
N LEU A 456 26.77 -5.95 -11.20
CA LEU A 456 25.34 -5.63 -11.36
C LEU A 456 25.11 -4.67 -12.52
N ARG A 457 25.96 -3.66 -12.66
CA ARG A 457 25.87 -2.71 -13.77
C ARG A 457 26.08 -3.39 -15.11
N ALA A 458 27.13 -4.22 -15.23
CA ALA A 458 27.40 -5.00 -16.43
C ALA A 458 26.25 -5.97 -16.79
N GLN A 459 25.61 -6.61 -15.80
CA GLN A 459 24.42 -7.44 -16.01
C GLN A 459 23.22 -6.64 -16.52
N ALA A 460 23.01 -5.44 -15.98
CA ALA A 460 21.94 -4.56 -16.44
C ALA A 460 22.12 -4.07 -17.90
N GLU A 461 23.36 -3.82 -18.28
CA GLU A 461 23.75 -3.40 -19.64
C GLU A 461 23.65 -4.54 -20.67
N ALA A 462 23.98 -5.76 -20.27
CA ALA A 462 23.93 -6.92 -21.16
C ALA A 462 22.50 -7.23 -21.64
N GLY A 463 21.49 -6.93 -20.84
CA GLY A 463 20.10 -7.23 -21.14
C GLY A 463 19.83 -8.75 -21.28
N ALA A 464 18.60 -9.11 -21.60
CA ALA A 464 18.23 -10.45 -21.97
C ALA A 464 17.56 -10.43 -23.35
N ALA A 465 18.04 -11.24 -24.29
CA ALA A 465 17.37 -11.41 -25.57
C ALA A 465 16.14 -12.29 -25.38
N ALA A 466 14.95 -11.73 -25.34
CA ALA A 466 13.71 -12.48 -25.46
C ALA A 466 13.07 -12.21 -26.82
N ALA A 467 12.51 -13.25 -27.46
CA ALA A 467 11.60 -13.07 -28.58
C ALA A 467 10.21 -12.73 -27.99
N PRO A 468 9.78 -11.50 -28.02
CA PRO A 468 8.53 -11.10 -27.38
C PRO A 468 7.33 -11.55 -28.19
N ALA A 469 6.23 -11.88 -27.52
CA ALA A 469 4.92 -11.92 -28.15
C ALA A 469 4.55 -10.50 -28.67
N PRO A 470 3.62 -10.38 -29.63
CA PRO A 470 3.26 -9.11 -30.23
C PRO A 470 2.86 -8.06 -29.19
N ILE A 471 3.49 -6.89 -29.20
CA ILE A 471 3.10 -5.69 -28.47
C ILE A 471 2.62 -4.68 -29.49
N VAL A 472 1.32 -4.35 -29.47
CA VAL A 472 0.69 -3.45 -30.44
C VAL A 472 0.18 -2.21 -29.72
N ALA A 473 0.49 -1.06 -30.26
CA ALA A 473 0.07 0.24 -29.78
C ALA A 473 -0.63 1.04 -30.88
N SER A 474 -1.77 1.62 -30.58
CA SER A 474 -2.43 2.54 -31.51
C SER A 474 -2.98 3.77 -30.81
N ASP A 475 -3.07 4.85 -31.55
CA ASP A 475 -3.78 6.06 -31.19
C ASP A 475 -4.34 6.70 -32.47
N ARG A 476 -5.41 7.45 -32.36
CA ARG A 476 -6.03 8.14 -33.52
C ARG A 476 -5.27 9.40 -33.94
N ASP A 477 -4.46 10.01 -33.05
CA ASP A 477 -3.64 11.19 -33.35
C ASP A 477 -2.26 10.76 -33.86
N PRO A 478 -1.92 11.05 -35.13
CA PRO A 478 -0.62 10.68 -35.69
C PRO A 478 0.56 11.32 -34.96
N ARG A 479 0.40 12.55 -34.43
CA ARG A 479 1.45 13.24 -33.66
C ARG A 479 1.75 12.49 -32.36
N THR A 480 0.73 11.93 -31.74
CA THR A 480 0.86 11.13 -30.52
C THR A 480 1.62 9.83 -30.82
N ILE A 481 1.32 9.15 -31.93
CA ILE A 481 2.04 7.96 -32.40
C ILE A 481 3.51 8.25 -32.69
N ASP A 482 3.80 9.38 -33.33
CA ASP A 482 5.20 9.78 -33.61
C ASP A 482 5.97 10.05 -32.31
N SER A 483 5.33 10.66 -31.31
CA SER A 483 5.92 10.82 -29.98
C SER A 483 6.16 9.48 -29.30
N ALA A 484 5.21 8.53 -29.39
CA ALA A 484 5.36 7.19 -28.86
C ALA A 484 6.53 6.42 -29.51
N ARG A 485 6.70 6.52 -30.82
CA ARG A 485 7.84 5.93 -31.55
C ARG A 485 9.17 6.50 -31.08
N ARG A 486 9.30 7.84 -31.03
CA ARG A 486 10.53 8.49 -30.52
C ARG A 486 10.85 8.11 -29.09
N ASN A 487 9.84 7.99 -28.23
CA ASN A 487 10.03 7.51 -26.86
C ASN A 487 10.49 6.04 -26.81
N ALA A 488 9.95 5.17 -27.68
CA ALA A 488 10.37 3.77 -27.79
C ALA A 488 11.81 3.64 -28.36
N GLU A 489 12.19 4.49 -29.33
CA GLU A 489 13.56 4.58 -29.85
C GLU A 489 14.56 4.95 -28.74
N ARG A 490 14.26 5.99 -27.96
CA ARG A 490 15.09 6.39 -26.82
C ARG A 490 15.18 5.28 -25.76
N GLY A 491 14.08 4.54 -25.54
CA GLY A 491 14.06 3.35 -24.66
C GLY A 491 14.78 2.14 -25.24
N GLY A 492 15.22 2.19 -26.52
CA GLY A 492 15.87 1.08 -27.21
C GLY A 492 14.96 -0.13 -27.42
N VAL A 493 13.64 0.09 -27.54
CA VAL A 493 12.62 -0.97 -27.67
C VAL A 493 11.66 -0.74 -28.84
N ALA A 494 11.95 0.19 -29.74
CA ALA A 494 11.09 0.52 -30.88
C ALA A 494 10.81 -0.68 -31.79
N SER A 495 11.79 -1.57 -31.99
CA SER A 495 11.64 -2.78 -32.79
C SER A 495 10.71 -3.84 -32.16
N LEU A 496 10.39 -3.72 -30.89
CA LEU A 496 9.55 -4.67 -30.12
C LEU A 496 8.07 -4.23 -30.09
N VAL A 497 7.74 -3.03 -30.58
CA VAL A 497 6.39 -2.48 -30.53
C VAL A 497 5.91 -2.12 -31.93
N THR A 498 4.75 -2.63 -32.32
CA THR A 498 4.07 -2.24 -33.56
C THR A 498 3.20 -1.03 -33.30
N PHE A 499 3.55 0.14 -33.83
CA PHE A 499 2.79 1.38 -33.72
C PHE A 499 1.91 1.61 -34.95
N ALA A 500 0.62 1.91 -34.73
CA ALA A 500 -0.32 2.23 -35.81
C ALA A 500 -1.14 3.48 -35.47
N CYS A 501 -1.26 4.41 -36.43
CA CYS A 501 -2.26 5.47 -36.36
C CYS A 501 -3.62 4.87 -36.73
N ARG A 502 -4.50 4.64 -35.71
CA ARG A 502 -5.75 3.92 -35.89
C ARG A 502 -6.75 4.30 -34.80
N ASP A 503 -8.03 4.39 -35.15
CA ASP A 503 -9.09 4.53 -34.16
C ASP A 503 -9.24 3.23 -33.34
N ALA A 504 -9.63 3.37 -32.07
CA ALA A 504 -9.87 2.23 -31.19
C ALA A 504 -10.97 1.29 -31.73
N ALA A 505 -11.91 1.79 -32.53
CA ALA A 505 -12.95 1.00 -33.20
C ALA A 505 -12.39 -0.03 -34.20
N ASP A 506 -11.24 0.27 -34.79
CA ASP A 506 -10.62 -0.55 -35.84
C ASP A 506 -9.55 -1.50 -35.32
N VAL A 507 -9.32 -1.52 -33.99
CA VAL A 507 -8.31 -2.38 -33.38
C VAL A 507 -8.74 -3.84 -33.44
N ARG A 508 -7.78 -4.72 -33.76
CA ARG A 508 -7.98 -6.17 -33.82
C ARG A 508 -6.91 -6.88 -33.00
N PRO A 509 -7.22 -8.05 -32.44
CA PRO A 509 -6.27 -8.80 -31.61
C PRO A 509 -5.09 -9.28 -32.47
N PRO A 510 -3.84 -9.03 -32.00
CA PRO A 510 -2.65 -9.49 -32.72
C PRO A 510 -2.32 -10.98 -32.49
N ALA A 511 -3.04 -11.64 -31.58
CA ALA A 511 -2.86 -13.05 -31.21
C ALA A 511 -4.20 -13.64 -30.70
N PRO A 512 -4.31 -14.99 -30.56
CA PRO A 512 -5.53 -15.60 -30.03
C PRO A 512 -5.89 -15.18 -28.60
N THR A 513 -4.89 -14.93 -27.76
CA THR A 513 -5.06 -14.48 -26.36
C THR A 513 -4.02 -13.43 -25.98
N GLY A 514 -4.30 -12.62 -24.97
CA GLY A 514 -3.39 -11.58 -24.50
C GLY A 514 -4.05 -10.64 -23.50
N LEU A 515 -3.43 -9.48 -23.36
CA LEU A 515 -3.93 -8.38 -22.53
C LEU A 515 -4.22 -7.15 -23.39
N VAL A 516 -5.46 -6.64 -23.31
CA VAL A 516 -5.75 -5.25 -23.67
C VAL A 516 -5.55 -4.40 -22.41
N ILE A 517 -4.68 -3.41 -22.47
CA ILE A 517 -4.49 -2.45 -21.38
C ILE A 517 -4.46 -1.05 -21.93
N THR A 518 -5.22 -0.14 -21.35
CA THR A 518 -5.25 1.24 -21.83
C THR A 518 -5.62 2.23 -20.74
N ASN A 519 -5.16 3.46 -20.94
CA ASN A 519 -5.45 4.61 -20.09
C ASN A 519 -6.17 5.69 -20.92
N PRO A 520 -7.49 5.55 -21.17
CA PRO A 520 -8.25 6.47 -21.99
C PRO A 520 -8.28 7.89 -21.42
N PRO A 521 -8.51 8.93 -22.23
CA PRO A 521 -8.62 10.30 -21.76
C PRO A 521 -9.80 10.48 -20.78
N TYR A 522 -9.56 11.18 -19.68
CA TYR A 522 -10.52 11.27 -18.55
C TYR A 522 -11.63 12.31 -18.71
N GLY A 523 -11.62 13.14 -19.77
CA GLY A 523 -12.55 14.26 -19.91
C GLY A 523 -12.36 15.30 -18.80
N HIS A 524 -11.50 16.28 -19.01
CA HIS A 524 -11.14 17.27 -17.97
C HIS A 524 -12.11 18.47 -17.87
N ARG A 525 -13.09 18.64 -18.77
CA ARG A 525 -14.02 19.79 -18.79
C ARG A 525 -15.39 19.42 -18.23
N LEU A 526 -16.03 20.36 -17.50
CA LEU A 526 -17.43 20.27 -17.09
C LEU A 526 -18.30 20.08 -18.33
N GLY A 527 -18.98 18.95 -18.44
CA GLY A 527 -19.73 18.51 -19.63
C GLY A 527 -19.24 17.19 -20.23
N ASP A 528 -17.99 16.81 -20.03
CA ASP A 528 -17.32 15.66 -20.64
C ASP A 528 -17.65 14.28 -20.00
N ALA A 529 -18.32 14.23 -18.83
CA ALA A 529 -18.59 12.94 -18.18
C ALA A 529 -19.50 12.02 -19.04
N ARG A 530 -20.49 12.60 -19.76
CA ARG A 530 -21.35 11.85 -20.68
C ARG A 530 -20.59 11.40 -21.93
N ALA A 531 -19.70 12.24 -22.45
CA ALA A 531 -18.84 11.93 -23.59
C ALA A 531 -17.83 10.84 -23.22
N ALA A 532 -17.18 10.95 -22.05
CA ALA A 532 -16.29 9.92 -21.52
C ALA A 532 -17.04 8.58 -21.33
N ALA A 533 -18.23 8.58 -20.72
CA ALA A 533 -19.03 7.37 -20.55
C ALA A 533 -19.47 6.74 -21.89
N ARG A 534 -19.72 7.54 -22.93
CA ARG A 534 -19.95 7.02 -24.29
C ARG A 534 -18.69 6.36 -24.84
N GLY A 535 -17.52 7.01 -24.75
CA GLY A 535 -16.25 6.45 -25.22
C GLY A 535 -15.92 5.10 -24.56
N TYR A 536 -16.14 4.96 -23.24
CA TYR A 536 -15.97 3.66 -22.57
C TYR A 536 -16.97 2.61 -23.06
N ARG A 537 -18.22 2.98 -23.35
CA ARG A 537 -19.23 2.07 -23.87
C ARG A 537 -18.86 1.58 -25.27
N ASP A 538 -18.43 2.49 -26.14
CA ASP A 538 -18.04 2.17 -27.51
C ASP A 538 -16.80 1.27 -27.53
N LEU A 539 -15.77 1.61 -26.74
CA LEU A 539 -14.60 0.75 -26.55
C LEU A 539 -14.99 -0.63 -26.01
N GLY A 540 -15.87 -0.71 -25.01
CA GLY A 540 -16.39 -1.97 -24.48
C GLY A 540 -17.11 -2.81 -25.53
N GLY A 541 -17.85 -2.19 -26.44
CA GLY A 541 -18.49 -2.85 -27.59
C GLY A 541 -17.48 -3.49 -28.53
N VAL A 542 -16.46 -2.74 -28.93
CA VAL A 542 -15.36 -3.21 -29.81
C VAL A 542 -14.61 -4.38 -29.17
N LEU A 543 -14.23 -4.24 -27.88
CA LEU A 543 -13.47 -5.26 -27.19
C LEU A 543 -14.26 -6.57 -27.06
N ARG A 544 -15.53 -6.53 -26.70
CA ARG A 544 -16.38 -7.75 -26.64
C ARG A 544 -16.59 -8.41 -28.00
N ALA A 545 -16.65 -7.61 -29.07
CA ALA A 545 -16.86 -8.15 -30.42
C ALA A 545 -15.61 -8.86 -30.97
N HIS A 546 -14.42 -8.39 -30.65
CA HIS A 546 -13.19 -8.83 -31.32
C HIS A 546 -12.16 -9.51 -30.41
N PHE A 547 -12.18 -9.27 -29.08
CA PHE A 547 -11.16 -9.73 -28.14
C PHE A 547 -11.67 -10.79 -27.17
N ARG A 548 -12.48 -11.75 -27.68
CA ARG A 548 -12.98 -12.85 -26.82
C ARG A 548 -11.84 -13.66 -26.22
N GLY A 549 -11.95 -13.96 -24.92
CA GLY A 549 -10.93 -14.68 -24.18
C GLY A 549 -9.71 -13.85 -23.78
N TRP A 550 -9.63 -12.58 -24.23
CA TRP A 550 -8.57 -11.68 -23.81
C TRP A 550 -8.84 -11.12 -22.41
N ARG A 551 -7.77 -10.94 -21.64
CA ARG A 551 -7.82 -10.13 -20.43
C ARG A 551 -7.89 -8.66 -20.82
N VAL A 552 -8.67 -7.87 -20.07
CA VAL A 552 -8.81 -6.42 -20.27
C VAL A 552 -8.47 -5.70 -18.98
N ALA A 553 -7.71 -4.62 -19.07
CA ALA A 553 -7.30 -3.77 -17.97
C ALA A 553 -7.51 -2.29 -18.35
N ILE A 554 -8.50 -1.64 -17.75
CA ILE A 554 -8.88 -0.27 -18.10
C ILE A 554 -8.64 0.65 -16.92
N VAL A 555 -7.86 1.69 -17.16
CA VAL A 555 -7.65 2.76 -16.19
C VAL A 555 -8.76 3.80 -16.35
N ALA A 556 -9.37 4.19 -15.24
CA ALA A 556 -10.46 5.16 -15.27
C ALA A 556 -10.48 6.05 -14.01
N PRO A 557 -11.05 7.26 -14.09
CA PRO A 557 -11.31 8.06 -12.90
C PRO A 557 -12.23 7.33 -11.93
N ALA A 558 -11.93 7.36 -10.64
CA ALA A 558 -12.71 6.68 -9.59
C ALA A 558 -14.19 7.12 -9.50
N ARG A 559 -14.54 8.25 -10.12
CA ARG A 559 -15.91 8.80 -10.16
C ARG A 559 -16.83 8.18 -11.23
N LEU A 560 -16.27 7.38 -12.16
CA LEU A 560 -17.00 6.78 -13.27
C LEU A 560 -17.20 5.28 -13.00
N ASP A 561 -18.42 4.79 -13.20
CA ASP A 561 -18.72 3.36 -13.21
C ASP A 561 -18.41 2.77 -14.61
N VAL A 562 -17.11 2.57 -14.83
CA VAL A 562 -16.59 2.08 -16.12
C VAL A 562 -16.88 0.60 -16.32
N ALA A 563 -16.89 -0.19 -15.26
CA ALA A 563 -17.24 -1.61 -15.34
C ALA A 563 -18.62 -1.78 -15.97
N ARG A 564 -19.61 -1.05 -15.46
CA ARG A 564 -20.98 -1.04 -16.02
C ARG A 564 -21.03 -0.48 -17.44
N ALA A 565 -20.34 0.65 -17.70
CA ALA A 565 -20.36 1.28 -19.02
C ALA A 565 -19.81 0.36 -20.11
N MET A 566 -18.76 -0.41 -19.82
CA MET A 566 -18.10 -1.35 -20.73
C MET A 566 -18.74 -2.74 -20.73
N GLY A 567 -19.67 -3.04 -19.81
CA GLY A 567 -20.29 -4.36 -19.66
C GLY A 567 -19.33 -5.43 -19.09
N LEU A 568 -18.38 -5.02 -18.25
CA LEU A 568 -17.48 -5.92 -17.53
C LEU A 568 -18.23 -6.47 -16.30
N ARG A 569 -18.41 -7.80 -16.23
CA ARG A 569 -19.29 -8.44 -15.25
C ARG A 569 -18.60 -8.86 -13.97
N SER A 570 -17.29 -9.18 -14.04
CA SER A 570 -16.51 -9.76 -12.95
C SER A 570 -15.25 -8.95 -12.67
N ALA A 571 -15.21 -7.67 -13.04
CA ALA A 571 -14.03 -6.85 -12.98
C ALA A 571 -13.47 -6.72 -11.56
N LYS A 572 -12.24 -7.20 -11.36
CA LYS A 572 -11.45 -6.83 -10.19
C LYS A 572 -11.10 -5.36 -10.27
N GLN A 573 -11.18 -4.65 -9.15
CA GLN A 573 -10.92 -3.22 -9.09
C GLN A 573 -9.78 -2.91 -8.15
N PHE A 574 -8.82 -2.13 -8.63
CA PHE A 574 -7.68 -1.65 -7.84
C PHE A 574 -7.72 -0.14 -7.76
N SER A 575 -7.88 0.38 -6.54
CA SER A 575 -7.86 1.83 -6.27
C SER A 575 -6.44 2.35 -6.24
N LEU A 576 -6.11 3.27 -7.12
CA LEU A 576 -4.76 3.81 -7.33
C LEU A 576 -4.79 5.35 -7.38
N ARG A 577 -3.63 5.97 -7.51
CA ARG A 577 -3.50 7.41 -7.73
C ARG A 577 -2.53 7.69 -8.87
N ASN A 578 -2.96 8.51 -9.84
CA ASN A 578 -2.08 9.09 -10.85
C ASN A 578 -1.80 10.55 -10.47
N GLY A 579 -0.65 10.83 -9.87
CA GLY A 579 -0.40 12.13 -9.25
C GLY A 579 -1.39 12.41 -8.12
N GLY A 580 -2.16 13.50 -8.22
CA GLY A 580 -3.24 13.84 -7.27
C GLY A 580 -4.59 13.17 -7.56
N LEU A 581 -4.78 12.61 -8.75
CA LEU A 581 -6.07 12.08 -9.22
C LEU A 581 -6.31 10.65 -8.72
N PRO A 582 -7.46 10.37 -8.05
CA PRO A 582 -7.87 9.01 -7.74
C PRO A 582 -8.35 8.32 -9.02
N ILE A 583 -7.78 7.15 -9.30
CA ILE A 583 -8.10 6.30 -10.43
C ILE A 583 -8.41 4.88 -9.96
N VAL A 584 -9.09 4.12 -10.81
CA VAL A 584 -9.36 2.68 -10.62
C VAL A 584 -8.88 1.94 -11.86
N LEU A 585 -8.11 0.88 -11.65
CA LEU A 585 -7.83 -0.12 -12.67
C LEU A 585 -8.92 -1.21 -12.59
N HIS A 586 -9.67 -1.39 -13.67
CA HIS A 586 -10.65 -2.46 -13.83
C HIS A 586 -10.02 -3.60 -14.63
N VAL A 587 -9.95 -4.80 -14.06
CA VAL A 587 -9.38 -5.99 -14.72
C VAL A 587 -10.43 -7.08 -14.82
N ASP A 588 -10.67 -7.57 -16.03
CA ASP A 588 -11.63 -8.64 -16.32
C ASP A 588 -11.10 -9.56 -17.43
N THR A 589 -11.83 -10.63 -17.73
CA THR A 589 -11.65 -11.44 -18.93
C THR A 589 -12.89 -11.34 -19.80
N LEU A 590 -12.70 -11.03 -21.08
CA LEU A 590 -13.81 -10.86 -22.03
C LEU A 590 -14.41 -12.21 -22.39
N PRO A 591 -15.76 -12.36 -22.34
CA PRO A 591 -16.45 -13.61 -22.61
C PRO A 591 -16.33 -14.08 -24.06
#